data_815bce286ed7cda4f44d900e78e10d86
#
_entry.id   815bce286ed7cda4f44d900e78e10d86
#
_cell.length_a   1.000
_cell.length_b   1.000
_cell.length_c   1.000
_cell.angle_alpha   90.00
_cell.angle_beta   90.00
_cell.angle_gamma   90.00
#
_symmetry.space_group_name_H-M   'P 1'
#
loop_
_entity.id
_entity.type
_entity.pdbx_description
1 polymer ?
#
loop_
_entity_poly.entity_id
_entity_poly.type
_entity_poly.pdbx_seq_one_letter_code
_entity_poly.pdbx_strand_id
1 'polypeptide(L)' 'IFEIPMGSHFRIHNGKIFKKIALRVKRYECLEISSGRLYLFQPNAEVELLPN' A
#
# COMPACT_ATOMS: atom_id res chain seq x y z
N ILE A 1 2.73 -2.51 6.95
CA ILE A 1 1.67 -2.57 5.91
C ILE A 1 0.74 -3.76 6.10
N PHE A 2 1.18 -4.83 6.73
CA PHE A 2 0.28 -5.98 6.94
C PHE A 2 -0.88 -5.64 7.89
N GLU A 3 -0.74 -4.62 8.73
CA GLU A 3 -1.79 -4.20 9.65
C GLU A 3 -2.86 -3.32 8.99
N ILE A 4 -2.61 -2.88 7.75
CA ILE A 4 -3.54 -2.00 7.04
C ILE A 4 -4.63 -2.83 6.40
N PRO A 5 -5.92 -2.51 6.63
CA PRO A 5 -7.01 -3.25 5.99
C PRO A 5 -6.92 -3.18 4.47
N MET A 6 -7.32 -4.26 3.80
CA MET A 6 -7.41 -4.28 2.35
C MET A 6 -8.36 -3.19 1.88
N GLY A 7 -7.99 -2.48 0.81
CA GLY A 7 -8.77 -1.37 0.28
C GLY A 7 -8.46 -0.02 0.89
N SER A 8 -7.65 0.02 1.95
CA SER A 8 -7.29 1.28 2.59
C SER A 8 -6.17 1.98 1.84
N HIS A 9 -6.13 3.30 1.98
CA HIS A 9 -5.06 4.13 1.43
C HIS A 9 -3.98 4.33 2.48
N PHE A 10 -2.73 4.44 2.04
CA PHE A 10 -1.61 4.71 2.92
C PHE A 10 -0.57 5.56 2.18
N ARG A 11 0.29 6.21 2.96
CA ARG A 11 1.36 7.05 2.43
C ARG A 11 2.70 6.46 2.84
N ILE A 12 3.65 6.44 1.89
CA ILE A 12 5.01 6.05 2.20
C ILE A 12 5.85 7.30 2.49
N HIS A 13 7.08 7.09 2.98
CA HIS A 13 7.90 8.20 3.50
C HIS A 13 8.24 9.27 2.45
N ASN A 14 8.18 8.96 1.17
CA ASN A 14 8.44 9.95 0.13
C ASN A 14 7.20 10.76 -0.26
N GLY A 15 6.07 10.56 0.43
CA GLY A 15 4.85 11.32 0.21
C GLY A 15 3.89 10.69 -0.79
N LYS A 16 4.27 9.63 -1.48
CA LYS A 16 3.39 8.99 -2.44
C LYS A 16 2.30 8.17 -1.75
N ILE A 17 1.12 8.16 -2.33
CA ILE A 17 -0.07 7.51 -1.77
C ILE A 17 -0.41 6.28 -2.59
N PHE A 18 -0.70 5.18 -1.88
CA PHE A 18 -1.04 3.89 -2.47
C PHE A 18 -2.33 3.36 -1.87
N LYS A 19 -2.98 2.46 -2.62
CA LYS A 19 -4.14 1.71 -2.11
C LYS A 19 -3.75 0.23 -2.05
N LYS A 20 -3.98 -0.40 -0.90
CA LYS A 20 -3.69 -1.82 -0.70
C LYS A 20 -4.79 -2.64 -1.36
N ILE A 21 -4.48 -3.41 -2.41
CA ILE A 21 -5.52 -4.07 -3.20
C ILE A 21 -5.49 -5.59 -3.14
N ALA A 22 -4.35 -6.23 -2.93
CA ALA A 22 -4.31 -7.68 -2.92
C ALA A 22 -3.13 -8.22 -2.14
N LEU A 23 -3.26 -9.45 -1.62
CA LEU A 23 -2.15 -10.19 -1.05
C LEU A 23 -1.65 -11.19 -2.10
N ARG A 24 -0.40 -11.03 -2.48
CA ARG A 24 0.31 -12.02 -3.30
C ARG A 24 1.14 -12.89 -2.37
N VAL A 25 1.76 -13.93 -2.89
CA VAL A 25 2.37 -15.01 -2.09
C VAL A 25 3.05 -14.54 -0.80
N LYS A 26 3.94 -13.55 -0.87
CA LYS A 26 4.60 -13.00 0.31
C LYS A 26 4.68 -11.49 0.27
N ARG A 27 3.85 -10.84 -0.56
CA ARG A 27 3.88 -9.39 -0.73
C ARG A 27 2.48 -8.87 -0.97
N TYR A 28 2.30 -7.60 -0.65
CA TYR A 28 1.03 -6.93 -0.90
C TYR A 28 1.13 -6.14 -2.19
N GLU A 29 0.15 -6.35 -3.05
CA GLU A 29 0.01 -5.58 -4.29
C GLU A 29 -0.73 -4.29 -3.98
N CYS A 30 -0.12 -3.16 -4.33
CA CYS A 30 -0.67 -1.84 -4.02
C CYS A 30 -0.68 -0.98 -5.28
N LEU A 31 -1.71 -0.17 -5.40
CA LEU A 31 -1.88 0.72 -6.55
C LEU A 31 -1.38 2.11 -6.19
N GLU A 32 -0.44 2.65 -6.96
CA GLU A 32 -0.02 4.03 -6.79
C GLU A 32 -1.09 4.93 -7.39
N ILE A 33 -1.69 5.78 -6.56
CA ILE A 33 -2.87 6.54 -6.96
C ILE A 33 -2.55 7.51 -8.09
N SER A 34 -1.39 8.20 -8.04
CA SER A 34 -1.07 9.24 -9.01
C SER A 34 -0.74 8.69 -10.40
N SER A 35 -0.17 7.49 -10.49
CA SER A 35 0.29 6.94 -11.77
C SER A 35 -0.56 5.78 -12.27
N GLY A 36 -1.34 5.15 -11.40
CA GLY A 36 -2.08 3.95 -11.73
C GLY A 36 -1.22 2.70 -11.84
N ARG A 37 0.03 2.76 -11.41
CA ARG A 37 0.94 1.62 -11.49
C ARG A 37 0.81 0.74 -10.27
N LEU A 38 1.08 -0.57 -10.46
CA LEU A 38 1.04 -1.55 -9.39
C LEU A 38 2.44 -1.80 -8.87
N TYR A 39 2.57 -1.87 -7.54
CA TYR A 39 3.83 -2.15 -6.87
C TYR A 39 3.62 -3.24 -5.83
N LEU A 40 4.68 -3.96 -5.52
CA LEU A 40 4.65 -5.00 -4.48
C LEU A 40 5.40 -4.48 -3.25
N PHE A 41 4.76 -4.60 -2.09
CA PHE A 41 5.35 -4.18 -0.81
C PHE A 41 5.54 -5.40 0.08
N GLN A 42 6.65 -5.41 0.81
CA GLN A 42 6.89 -6.45 1.82
C GLN A 42 5.92 -6.24 2.99
N PRO A 43 5.51 -7.33 3.66
CA PRO A 43 4.55 -7.20 4.77
C PRO A 43 5.03 -6.31 5.91
N ASN A 44 6.33 -6.22 6.12
CA ASN A 44 6.88 -5.39 7.19
C ASN A 44 7.23 -3.97 6.76
N ALA A 45 6.83 -3.55 5.57
CA ALA A 45 7.07 -2.17 5.13
C ALA A 45 6.35 -1.19 6.05
N GLU A 46 7.03 -0.14 6.46
CA GLU A 46 6.45 0.88 7.34
C GLU A 46 5.79 1.96 6.50
N VAL A 47 4.52 2.19 6.77
CA VAL A 47 3.71 3.14 6.02
C VAL A 47 2.77 3.85 6.98
N GLU A 48 2.21 4.99 6.53
CA GLU A 48 1.25 5.77 7.31
C GLU A 48 -0.15 5.49 6.79
N LEU A 49 -1.03 4.94 7.65
CA LEU A 49 -2.42 4.72 7.28
C LEU A 49 -3.13 6.06 7.17
N LEU A 50 -3.81 6.27 6.06
CA LEU A 50 -4.57 7.50 5.83
C LEU A 50 -6.05 7.27 6.17
N PRO A 51 -6.73 8.29 6.70
CA PRO A 51 -8.18 8.19 6.90
C PRO A 51 -8.90 8.10 5.56
N ASN A 52 -9.99 7.38 5.55
CA ASN A 52 -10.84 7.26 4.36
C ASN A 52 -11.79 8.44 4.27
#